data_3930f95acdedfc166acf7fc84a97ae93
#
_entry.id   3930f95acdedfc166acf7fc84a97ae93
#
_cell.length_a   1.000
_cell.length_b   1.000
_cell.length_c   1.000
_cell.angle_alpha   90.00
_cell.angle_beta   90.00
_cell.angle_gamma   90.00
#
_symmetry.space_group_name_H-M   'P 1'
#
loop_
_entity.id
_entity.type
_entity.pdbx_description
1 polymer ?
#
loop_
_entity_poly.entity_id
_entity_poly.type
_entity_poly.pdbx_seq_one_letter_code
_entity_poly.pdbx_strand_id
1 'polypeptide(L)'
;IEPVRKDVVAHTLRLTPDELAARLLEGFDGIAFDAVRSTDGTFDAHRTRMGAWIYVSGSHACPDCVAGTEGYWRAAWKLPWSAACVKHRRMLASDCPACGSRFASWRRDRQVQPVYGYMVPEAGRCLNARGGGTRGHRTGPCDHDITTLDTLQLDPSSPVLQAQAWVDVVLEARHVIIAGECVPAIQFFRILRGFSALMLYAATPKEIIDLVP
;
A
#
# COMPACT_ATOMS: atom_id res chain seq x y z
N ILE A 1 -3.76 -18.73 13.35
CA ILE A 1 -3.37 -17.47 14.01
C ILE A 1 -4.69 -16.75 14.25
N GLU A 2 -5.02 -16.52 15.51
CA GLU A 2 -6.19 -15.73 15.85
C GLU A 2 -6.16 -14.39 15.13
N PRO A 3 -7.30 -13.94 14.57
CA PRO A 3 -7.39 -12.61 14.01
C PRO A 3 -6.99 -11.61 15.10
N VAL A 4 -6.12 -10.66 14.74
CA VAL A 4 -5.75 -9.58 15.64
C VAL A 4 -7.05 -8.93 16.09
N ARG A 5 -7.30 -8.95 17.39
CA ARG A 5 -8.52 -8.37 17.96
C ARG A 5 -8.44 -6.86 17.84
N LYS A 6 -9.17 -6.32 16.88
CA LYS A 6 -9.20 -4.88 16.58
C LYS A 6 -9.68 -4.06 17.77
N ASP A 7 -10.58 -4.62 18.58
CA ASP A 7 -11.04 -3.98 19.81
C ASP A 7 -9.91 -3.75 20.81
N VAL A 8 -9.02 -4.74 20.98
CA VAL A 8 -7.84 -4.63 21.85
C VAL A 8 -6.87 -3.58 21.31
N VAL A 9 -6.59 -3.61 19.99
CA VAL A 9 -5.71 -2.62 19.35
C VAL A 9 -6.29 -1.21 19.46
N ALA A 10 -7.57 -1.03 19.17
CA ALA A 10 -8.25 0.25 19.28
C ALA A 10 -8.17 0.79 20.72
N HIS A 11 -8.50 -0.04 21.71
CA HIS A 11 -8.41 0.32 23.12
C HIS A 11 -6.97 0.74 23.51
N THR A 12 -5.97 -0.03 23.09
CA THR A 12 -4.56 0.26 23.40
C THR A 12 -4.10 1.59 22.79
N LEU A 13 -4.58 1.89 21.58
CA LEU A 13 -4.27 3.16 20.88
C LEU A 13 -5.19 4.32 21.27
N ARG A 14 -6.12 4.11 22.20
CA ARG A 14 -7.16 5.07 22.60
C ARG A 14 -7.99 5.58 21.41
N LEU A 15 -8.33 4.67 20.52
CA LEU A 15 -9.17 4.92 19.35
C LEU A 15 -10.49 4.17 19.50
N THR A 16 -11.53 4.68 18.88
CA THR A 16 -12.73 3.88 18.62
C THR A 16 -12.44 2.83 17.53
N PRO A 17 -13.22 1.75 17.44
CA PRO A 17 -13.09 0.77 16.35
C PRO A 17 -13.20 1.40 14.96
N ASP A 18 -14.06 2.39 14.78
CA ASP A 18 -14.25 3.10 13.51
C ASP A 18 -13.04 3.97 13.16
N GLU A 19 -12.48 4.68 14.14
CA GLU A 19 -11.25 5.44 13.94
C GLU A 19 -10.06 4.55 13.59
N LEU A 20 -9.97 3.36 14.21
CA LEU A 20 -8.96 2.38 13.83
C LEU A 20 -9.20 1.88 12.41
N ALA A 21 -10.43 1.50 12.06
CA ALA A 21 -10.78 1.01 10.72
C ALA A 21 -10.46 2.05 9.65
N ALA A 22 -10.75 3.32 9.90
CA ALA A 22 -10.43 4.43 8.98
C ALA A 22 -8.91 4.59 8.72
N ARG A 23 -8.06 4.16 9.65
CA ARG A 23 -6.59 4.19 9.50
C ARG A 23 -6.01 2.93 8.87
N LEU A 24 -6.82 1.90 8.68
CA LEU A 24 -6.45 0.65 8.03
C LEU A 24 -6.88 0.63 6.56
N LEU A 25 -6.46 -0.39 5.84
CA LEU A 25 -6.88 -0.61 4.45
C LEU A 25 -8.42 -0.68 4.30
N GLU A 26 -9.11 -1.19 5.31
CA GLU A 26 -10.58 -1.24 5.36
C GLU A 26 -11.27 0.13 5.33
N GLY A 27 -10.56 1.20 5.70
CA GLY A 27 -11.07 2.56 5.59
C GLY A 27 -11.36 3.01 4.15
N PHE A 28 -10.85 2.26 3.17
CA PHE A 28 -11.12 2.50 1.73
C PHE A 28 -12.21 1.60 1.15
N ASP A 29 -12.87 0.76 1.99
CA ASP A 29 -14.03 -0.05 1.58
C ASP A 29 -15.18 0.87 1.17
N GLY A 30 -15.78 0.61 0.02
CA GLY A 30 -16.81 1.45 -0.58
C GLY A 30 -16.29 2.77 -1.18
N ILE A 31 -14.98 3.04 -1.12
CA ILE A 31 -14.33 4.23 -1.69
C ILE A 31 -13.45 3.85 -2.87
N ALA A 32 -12.39 3.07 -2.62
CA ALA A 32 -11.41 2.68 -3.62
C ALA A 32 -11.60 1.24 -4.12
N PHE A 33 -12.28 0.40 -3.35
CA PHE A 33 -12.59 -0.98 -3.67
C PHE A 33 -13.80 -1.47 -2.87
N ASP A 34 -14.35 -2.62 -3.28
CA ASP A 34 -15.36 -3.34 -2.50
C ASP A 34 -14.69 -4.46 -1.72
N ALA A 35 -14.77 -4.42 -0.41
CA ALA A 35 -14.26 -5.46 0.42
C ALA A 35 -15.10 -6.74 0.31
N VAL A 36 -14.45 -7.85 0.05
CA VAL A 36 -15.08 -9.15 0.21
C VAL A 36 -15.06 -9.52 1.68
N ARG A 37 -16.20 -9.93 2.21
CA ARG A 37 -16.33 -10.35 3.60
C ARG A 37 -16.63 -11.85 3.67
N SER A 38 -16.13 -12.50 4.70
CA SER A 38 -16.47 -13.87 5.04
C SER A 38 -17.89 -13.93 5.61
N THR A 39 -18.41 -15.14 5.79
CA THR A 39 -19.77 -15.36 6.33
C THR A 39 -19.99 -14.80 7.74
N ASP A 40 -18.92 -14.64 8.50
CA ASP A 40 -18.89 -14.01 9.82
C ASP A 40 -18.73 -12.49 9.79
N GLY A 41 -18.71 -11.87 8.58
CA GLY A 41 -18.54 -10.44 8.38
C GLY A 41 -17.08 -9.97 8.41
N THR A 42 -16.10 -10.84 8.64
CA THR A 42 -14.69 -10.45 8.67
C THR A 42 -14.16 -10.13 7.26
N PHE A 43 -13.22 -9.19 7.19
CA PHE A 43 -12.57 -8.78 5.94
C PHE A 43 -11.74 -9.94 5.36
N ASP A 44 -12.15 -10.43 4.18
CA ASP A 44 -11.40 -11.44 3.42
C ASP A 44 -10.35 -10.76 2.53
N ALA A 45 -9.17 -10.60 3.09
CA ALA A 45 -8.07 -9.94 2.42
C ALA A 45 -7.63 -10.65 1.13
N HIS A 46 -7.70 -11.99 1.07
CA HIS A 46 -7.27 -12.74 -0.11
C HIS A 46 -8.23 -12.53 -1.28
N ARG A 47 -9.53 -12.68 -1.05
CA ARG A 47 -10.55 -12.51 -2.10
C ARG A 47 -10.65 -11.06 -2.55
N THR A 48 -10.57 -10.11 -1.60
CA THR A 48 -10.57 -8.69 -1.93
C THR A 48 -9.37 -8.32 -2.80
N ARG A 49 -8.16 -8.83 -2.50
CA ARG A 49 -6.96 -8.59 -3.31
C ARG A 49 -7.14 -9.00 -4.76
N MET A 50 -7.70 -10.18 -5.00
CA MET A 50 -7.89 -10.70 -6.36
C MET A 50 -8.80 -9.81 -7.21
N GLY A 51 -9.84 -9.23 -6.60
CA GLY A 51 -10.79 -8.38 -7.32
C GLY A 51 -10.38 -6.90 -7.41
N ALA A 52 -9.62 -6.39 -6.46
CA ALA A 52 -9.34 -4.96 -6.30
C ALA A 52 -7.89 -4.54 -6.58
N TRP A 53 -6.97 -5.48 -6.89
CA TRP A 53 -5.53 -5.26 -7.11
C TRP A 53 -4.78 -4.62 -5.93
N ILE A 54 -5.36 -4.62 -4.75
CA ILE A 54 -4.74 -4.04 -3.56
C ILE A 54 -3.57 -4.88 -3.02
N TYR A 55 -2.62 -4.21 -2.38
CA TYR A 55 -1.50 -4.86 -1.72
C TYR A 55 -1.85 -5.23 -0.28
N VAL A 56 -2.41 -6.40 -0.07
CA VAL A 56 -2.72 -6.88 1.28
C VAL A 56 -1.44 -7.19 2.05
N SER A 57 -0.49 -7.87 1.38
CA SER A 57 0.85 -8.13 1.90
C SER A 57 1.86 -7.30 1.11
N GLY A 58 2.24 -6.18 1.65
CA GLY A 58 3.15 -5.24 1.01
C GLY A 58 2.57 -3.84 0.96
N SER A 59 3.44 -2.88 0.68
CA SER A 59 3.10 -1.47 0.58
C SER A 59 4.14 -0.77 -0.28
N HIS A 60 3.81 0.40 -0.78
CA HIS A 60 4.80 1.37 -1.21
C HIS A 60 5.25 2.23 -0.03
N ALA A 61 6.30 3.02 -0.22
CA ALA A 61 6.79 3.98 0.78
C ALA A 61 7.36 5.23 0.12
N CYS A 62 7.11 6.39 0.72
CA CYS A 62 7.87 7.60 0.44
C CYS A 62 8.97 7.74 1.51
N PRO A 63 10.26 7.72 1.16
CA PRO A 63 11.35 7.82 2.14
C PRO A 63 11.25 9.06 3.02
N ASP A 64 10.97 10.21 2.43
CA ASP A 64 10.86 11.47 3.16
C ASP A 64 9.64 11.52 4.08
N CYS A 65 8.51 10.91 3.69
CA CYS A 65 7.37 10.80 4.59
C CYS A 65 7.73 9.91 5.80
N VAL A 66 8.37 8.77 5.55
CA VAL A 66 8.78 7.85 6.61
C VAL A 66 9.76 8.53 7.56
N ALA A 67 10.73 9.28 7.04
CA ALA A 67 11.67 10.06 7.84
C ALA A 67 10.97 11.14 8.68
N GLY A 68 10.03 11.88 8.08
CA GLY A 68 9.35 13.00 8.73
C GLY A 68 8.23 12.62 9.70
N THR A 69 7.88 11.34 9.79
CA THR A 69 6.79 10.83 10.64
C THR A 69 7.22 9.70 11.57
N GLU A 70 8.51 9.61 11.87
CA GLU A 70 9.04 8.56 12.75
C GLU A 70 8.63 7.14 12.32
N GLY A 71 8.61 6.90 11.01
CA GLY A 71 8.32 5.58 10.45
C GLY A 71 6.85 5.29 10.16
N TYR A 72 5.97 6.28 10.20
CA TYR A 72 4.55 6.08 9.92
C TYR A 72 4.29 5.77 8.44
N TRP A 73 3.46 4.73 8.19
CA TRP A 73 3.09 4.25 6.87
C TRP A 73 1.63 4.58 6.56
N ARG A 74 1.39 5.23 5.43
CA ARG A 74 0.03 5.55 4.99
C ARG A 74 -0.67 4.31 4.44
N ALA A 75 -1.87 4.01 4.91
CA ALA A 75 -2.66 2.88 4.40
C ALA A 75 -2.97 3.00 2.90
N ALA A 76 -3.10 4.24 2.38
CA ALA A 76 -3.28 4.50 0.96
C ALA A 76 -2.15 3.94 0.08
N TRP A 77 -0.93 3.81 0.59
CA TRP A 77 0.19 3.23 -0.16
C TRP A 77 0.02 1.74 -0.49
N LYS A 78 -1.01 1.11 0.04
CA LYS A 78 -1.43 -0.25 -0.33
C LYS A 78 -2.40 -0.29 -1.51
N LEU A 79 -2.89 0.86 -1.95
CA LEU A 79 -3.79 0.94 -3.11
C LEU A 79 -2.97 0.90 -4.42
N PRO A 80 -3.47 0.28 -5.48
CA PRO A 80 -2.80 0.22 -6.78
C PRO A 80 -2.65 1.60 -7.43
N TRP A 81 -3.42 2.57 -6.96
CA TRP A 81 -3.45 3.94 -7.46
C TRP A 81 -2.41 4.87 -6.82
N SER A 82 -1.62 4.35 -5.88
CA SER A 82 -0.58 5.12 -5.19
C SER A 82 0.77 4.88 -5.84
N ALA A 83 1.15 5.77 -6.75
CA ALA A 83 2.41 5.70 -7.50
C ALA A 83 3.44 6.74 -7.03
N ALA A 84 2.99 7.92 -6.60
CA ALA A 84 3.86 9.03 -6.23
C ALA A 84 3.47 9.67 -4.90
N CYS A 85 4.41 10.37 -4.30
CA CYS A 85 4.18 11.24 -3.15
C CYS A 85 4.06 12.69 -3.62
N VAL A 86 2.85 13.24 -3.60
CA VAL A 86 2.62 14.64 -4.01
C VAL A 86 3.37 15.62 -3.12
N LYS A 87 3.42 15.36 -1.79
CA LYS A 87 4.13 16.23 -0.83
C LYS A 87 5.62 16.36 -1.14
N HIS A 88 6.29 15.26 -1.48
CA HIS A 88 7.74 15.24 -1.70
C HIS A 88 8.11 15.14 -3.18
N ARG A 89 7.12 15.16 -4.08
CA ARG A 89 7.27 15.16 -5.55
C ARG A 89 8.20 14.05 -6.04
N ARG A 90 7.96 12.83 -5.57
CA ARG A 90 8.79 11.67 -5.95
C ARG A 90 7.96 10.40 -6.11
N MET A 91 8.49 9.48 -6.92
CA MET A 91 7.92 8.15 -7.03
C MET A 91 7.99 7.43 -5.67
N LEU A 92 6.98 6.64 -5.37
CA LEU A 92 7.01 5.77 -4.19
C LEU A 92 7.94 4.58 -4.45
N ALA A 93 8.75 4.22 -3.47
CA ALA A 93 9.51 2.99 -3.50
C ALA A 93 8.60 1.77 -3.26
N SER A 94 8.76 0.70 -4.05
CA SER A 94 7.98 -0.53 -3.91
C SER A 94 8.75 -1.64 -3.19
N ASP A 95 10.06 -1.71 -3.42
CA ASP A 95 10.88 -2.83 -3.00
C ASP A 95 12.11 -2.36 -2.25
N CYS A 96 12.52 -3.15 -1.25
CA CYS A 96 13.73 -2.89 -0.50
C CYS A 96 14.95 -3.35 -1.32
N PRO A 97 15.93 -2.47 -1.62
CA PRO A 97 17.10 -2.85 -2.39
C PRO A 97 18.00 -3.88 -1.69
N ALA A 98 17.98 -3.92 -0.36
CA ALA A 98 18.82 -4.82 0.40
C ALA A 98 18.30 -6.25 0.47
N CYS A 99 16.97 -6.46 0.49
CA CYS A 99 16.39 -7.81 0.55
C CYS A 99 15.60 -8.19 -0.71
N GLY A 100 15.43 -7.27 -1.67
CA GLY A 100 14.71 -7.50 -2.91
C GLY A 100 13.22 -7.79 -2.74
N SER A 101 12.67 -7.56 -1.57
CA SER A 101 11.27 -7.85 -1.28
C SER A 101 10.47 -6.56 -1.16
N ARG A 102 9.21 -6.60 -1.58
CA ARG A 102 8.29 -5.48 -1.39
C ARG A 102 8.22 -5.08 0.08
N PHE A 103 8.17 -3.78 0.37
CA PHE A 103 8.07 -3.31 1.75
C PHE A 103 6.84 -3.88 2.44
N ALA A 104 6.97 -4.12 3.74
CA ALA A 104 5.91 -4.70 4.58
C ALA A 104 5.31 -5.99 4.00
N SER A 105 6.06 -6.73 3.17
CA SER A 105 5.63 -8.03 2.68
C SER A 105 5.85 -9.08 3.75
N TRP A 106 4.89 -9.22 4.65
CA TRP A 106 4.86 -10.35 5.57
C TRP A 106 4.60 -11.62 4.77
N ARG A 107 5.63 -12.24 4.24
CA ARG A 107 5.52 -13.62 3.81
C ARG A 107 5.34 -14.47 5.07
N ARG A 108 4.14 -14.98 5.28
CA ARG A 108 3.88 -16.09 6.18
C ARG A 108 4.56 -17.34 5.60
N ASP A 109 5.86 -17.42 5.73
CA ASP A 109 6.53 -18.69 5.56
C ASP A 109 6.19 -19.50 6.80
N ARG A 110 5.35 -20.51 6.64
CA ARG A 110 4.88 -21.37 7.74
C ARG A 110 6.03 -22.06 8.49
N GLN A 111 7.24 -22.00 7.97
CA GLN A 111 8.43 -22.63 8.54
C GLN A 111 9.29 -21.66 9.36
N VAL A 112 9.05 -20.38 9.27
CA VAL A 112 9.73 -19.40 10.13
C VAL A 112 8.79 -19.08 11.27
N GLN A 113 8.91 -19.82 12.36
CA GLN A 113 8.43 -19.31 13.64
C GLN A 113 9.06 -17.93 13.83
N PRO A 114 8.32 -16.96 14.36
CA PRO A 114 8.88 -15.65 14.65
C PRO A 114 9.97 -15.82 15.72
N VAL A 115 11.18 -16.13 15.27
CA VAL A 115 12.40 -16.07 16.14
C VAL A 115 12.51 -14.65 16.72
N TYR A 116 11.81 -13.73 16.13
CA TYR A 116 11.69 -12.34 16.53
C TYR A 116 10.39 -12.03 17.28
N GLY A 117 9.80 -13.01 17.95
CA GLY A 117 8.59 -12.82 18.71
C GLY A 117 8.61 -11.47 19.41
N TYR A 118 7.70 -10.58 19.05
CA TYR A 118 7.47 -9.28 19.68
C TYR A 118 8.55 -8.19 19.54
N MET A 119 9.56 -8.34 18.67
CA MET A 119 10.43 -7.21 18.36
C MET A 119 9.61 -6.16 17.57
N VAL A 120 9.40 -5.03 18.20
CA VAL A 120 8.91 -3.86 17.48
C VAL A 120 10.05 -3.38 16.59
N PRO A 121 9.89 -3.36 15.26
CA PRO A 121 10.97 -2.89 14.40
C PRO A 121 11.24 -1.43 14.66
N GLU A 122 12.47 -1.03 14.49
CA GLU A 122 12.84 0.38 14.55
C GLU A 122 12.11 1.15 13.44
N ALA A 123 11.60 2.34 13.78
CA ALA A 123 10.90 3.20 12.85
C ALA A 123 11.78 3.51 11.63
N GLY A 124 11.20 3.46 10.44
CA GLY A 124 11.95 3.72 9.20
C GLY A 124 12.83 2.57 8.70
N ARG A 125 12.82 1.41 9.37
CA ARG A 125 13.58 0.25 8.94
C ARG A 125 12.74 -0.76 8.15
N CYS A 126 13.39 -1.51 7.27
CA CYS A 126 12.74 -2.57 6.51
C CYS A 126 12.42 -3.76 7.41
N LEU A 127 11.12 -4.09 7.50
CA LEU A 127 10.59 -5.16 8.36
C LEU A 127 10.67 -6.56 7.75
N ASN A 128 11.11 -6.67 6.50
CA ASN A 128 11.19 -7.96 5.84
C ASN A 128 12.30 -8.80 6.46
N ALA A 129 12.14 -10.11 6.42
CA ALA A 129 13.22 -11.00 6.78
C ALA A 129 14.38 -10.85 5.79
N ARG A 130 15.61 -10.82 6.27
CA ARG A 130 16.80 -10.80 5.42
C ARG A 130 16.80 -12.03 4.52
N GLY A 131 16.77 -11.83 3.21
CA GLY A 131 16.84 -12.91 2.23
C GLY A 131 18.20 -13.58 2.32
N GLY A 132 18.24 -14.84 2.65
CA GLY A 132 19.45 -15.62 2.64
C GLY A 132 19.15 -16.98 2.04
N GLY A 133 19.83 -17.33 0.95
CA GLY A 133 20.15 -18.62 0.39
C GLY A 133 19.17 -19.78 0.52
N THR A 134 19.32 -20.71 -0.39
CA THR A 134 18.79 -22.06 -0.34
C THR A 134 18.68 -22.63 1.06
N ARG A 135 17.44 -22.88 1.49
CA ARG A 135 17.07 -23.64 2.70
C ARG A 135 17.56 -23.10 4.05
N GLY A 136 16.80 -22.15 4.62
CA GLY A 136 16.43 -22.41 6.01
C GLY A 136 16.95 -21.52 7.12
N HIS A 137 17.84 -20.60 7.00
CA HIS A 137 18.17 -19.74 8.15
C HIS A 137 18.06 -18.25 7.78
N ARG A 138 16.86 -17.70 7.97
CA ARG A 138 16.67 -16.26 7.97
C ARG A 138 17.23 -15.71 9.29
N THR A 139 18.37 -15.04 9.23
CA THR A 139 19.14 -14.63 10.39
C THR A 139 18.81 -13.23 10.87
N GLY A 140 17.59 -12.76 10.79
CA GLY A 140 17.23 -11.47 11.33
C GLY A 140 16.34 -10.64 10.38
N PRO A 141 15.89 -9.47 10.83
CA PRO A 141 15.24 -8.49 9.98
C PRO A 141 16.22 -7.98 8.94
N CYS A 142 15.71 -7.51 7.81
CA CYS A 142 16.50 -6.86 6.77
C CYS A 142 17.20 -5.61 7.31
N ASP A 143 16.47 -4.85 8.12
CA ASP A 143 16.95 -3.67 8.84
C ASP A 143 17.56 -2.57 7.97
N HIS A 144 17.27 -2.59 6.66
CA HIS A 144 17.70 -1.54 5.74
C HIS A 144 16.95 -0.24 6.04
N ASP A 145 17.66 0.86 6.06
CA ASP A 145 17.09 2.20 6.31
C ASP A 145 16.29 2.67 5.11
N ILE A 146 14.96 2.75 5.28
CA ILE A 146 14.05 3.16 4.22
C ILE A 146 14.13 4.67 3.97
N THR A 147 14.52 5.43 4.99
CA THR A 147 14.60 6.90 4.91
C THR A 147 15.70 7.39 3.98
N THR A 148 16.68 6.53 3.70
CA THR A 148 17.83 6.83 2.83
C THR A 148 17.63 6.39 1.38
N LEU A 149 16.46 5.84 1.05
CA LEU A 149 16.20 5.38 -0.32
C LEU A 149 16.17 6.55 -1.31
N ASP A 150 16.90 6.39 -2.38
CA ASP A 150 16.77 7.26 -3.53
C ASP A 150 15.65 6.77 -4.44
N THR A 151 14.69 7.64 -4.72
CA THR A 151 13.59 7.40 -5.66
C THR A 151 13.50 8.55 -6.63
N LEU A 152 12.98 8.28 -7.83
CA LEU A 152 12.90 9.28 -8.88
C LEU A 152 12.16 10.53 -8.39
N GLN A 153 12.87 11.66 -8.43
CA GLN A 153 12.31 12.98 -8.20
C GLN A 153 11.49 13.40 -9.42
N LEU A 154 10.28 13.87 -9.21
CA LEU A 154 9.37 14.28 -10.26
C LEU A 154 9.35 15.81 -10.39
N ASP A 155 9.29 16.29 -11.63
CA ASP A 155 9.08 17.71 -11.91
C ASP A 155 7.68 18.13 -11.38
N PRO A 156 7.53 19.35 -10.84
CA PRO A 156 6.24 19.84 -10.38
C PRO A 156 5.12 19.80 -11.41
N SER A 157 5.46 19.90 -12.71
CA SER A 157 4.53 19.81 -13.83
C SER A 157 4.26 18.37 -14.30
N SER A 158 4.90 17.38 -13.68
CA SER A 158 4.76 15.96 -14.06
C SER A 158 3.31 15.51 -14.09
N PRO A 159 2.84 14.90 -15.19
CA PRO A 159 1.49 14.35 -15.26
C PRO A 159 1.25 13.25 -14.22
N VAL A 160 2.29 12.55 -13.78
CA VAL A 160 2.20 11.56 -12.70
C VAL A 160 1.81 12.22 -11.38
N LEU A 161 2.42 13.37 -11.03
CA LEU A 161 2.04 14.12 -9.83
C LEU A 161 0.64 14.68 -9.90
N GLN A 162 0.23 15.20 -11.07
CA GLN A 162 -1.12 15.72 -11.28
C GLN A 162 -2.16 14.59 -11.14
N ALA A 163 -1.90 13.45 -11.75
CA ALA A 163 -2.78 12.28 -11.63
C ALA A 163 -2.86 11.77 -10.19
N GLN A 164 -1.72 11.71 -9.48
CA GLN A 164 -1.71 11.30 -8.08
C GLN A 164 -2.45 12.29 -7.18
N ALA A 165 -2.25 13.59 -7.37
CA ALA A 165 -2.96 14.61 -6.62
C ALA A 165 -4.49 14.49 -6.81
N TRP A 166 -4.92 14.21 -8.04
CA TRP A 166 -6.33 14.01 -8.33
C TRP A 166 -6.87 12.73 -7.67
N VAL A 167 -6.14 11.63 -7.73
CA VAL A 167 -6.49 10.39 -7.01
C VAL A 167 -6.64 10.64 -5.51
N ASP A 168 -5.69 11.37 -4.90
CA ASP A 168 -5.72 11.70 -3.48
C ASP A 168 -6.97 12.52 -3.12
N VAL A 169 -7.34 13.51 -3.96
CA VAL A 169 -8.58 14.31 -3.80
C VAL A 169 -9.82 13.43 -3.88
N VAL A 170 -9.89 12.51 -4.84
CA VAL A 170 -11.05 11.60 -4.98
C VAL A 170 -11.19 10.67 -3.77
N LEU A 171 -10.06 10.16 -3.24
CA LEU A 171 -10.05 9.32 -2.05
C LEU A 171 -10.57 10.08 -0.82
N GLU A 172 -10.20 11.34 -0.67
CA GLU A 172 -10.60 12.19 0.45
C GLU A 172 -12.06 12.65 0.31
N ALA A 173 -12.44 13.18 -0.84
CA ALA A 173 -13.79 13.68 -1.11
C ALA A 173 -14.84 12.56 -1.21
N ARG A 174 -14.41 11.32 -1.50
CA ARG A 174 -15.28 10.14 -1.73
C ARG A 174 -16.19 10.26 -2.96
N HIS A 175 -15.98 11.26 -3.79
CA HIS A 175 -16.67 11.49 -5.05
C HIS A 175 -15.81 12.30 -6.00
N VAL A 176 -16.22 12.36 -7.25
CA VAL A 176 -15.59 13.18 -8.31
C VAL A 176 -16.66 13.74 -9.22
N ILE A 177 -16.43 14.90 -9.80
CA ILE A 177 -17.31 15.47 -10.84
C ILE A 177 -16.74 15.08 -12.21
N ILE A 178 -17.52 14.34 -12.99
CA ILE A 178 -17.17 13.94 -14.37
C ILE A 178 -18.28 14.43 -15.28
N ALA A 179 -17.95 15.26 -16.26
CA ALA A 179 -18.91 15.86 -17.22
C ALA A 179 -20.11 16.54 -16.54
N GLY A 180 -19.90 17.15 -15.36
CA GLY A 180 -20.96 17.80 -14.59
C GLY A 180 -21.74 16.89 -13.64
N GLU A 181 -21.51 15.59 -13.70
CA GLU A 181 -22.19 14.59 -12.87
C GLU A 181 -21.35 14.23 -11.63
N CYS A 182 -22.01 14.12 -10.47
CA CYS A 182 -21.36 13.67 -9.23
C CYS A 182 -21.27 12.14 -9.22
N VAL A 183 -20.07 11.62 -9.40
CA VAL A 183 -19.79 10.19 -9.44
C VAL A 183 -19.16 9.73 -8.12
N PRO A 184 -19.72 8.73 -7.42
CA PRO A 184 -19.08 8.16 -6.24
C PRO A 184 -17.68 7.64 -6.52
N ALA A 185 -16.74 7.82 -5.60
CA ALA A 185 -15.35 7.39 -5.77
C ALA A 185 -15.21 5.90 -6.12
N ILE A 186 -16.04 5.05 -5.53
CA ILE A 186 -16.03 3.61 -5.85
C ILE A 186 -16.31 3.32 -7.32
N GLN A 187 -17.22 4.07 -7.96
CA GLN A 187 -17.50 3.91 -9.38
C GLN A 187 -16.33 4.43 -10.22
N PHE A 188 -15.78 5.57 -9.84
CA PHE A 188 -14.56 6.10 -10.48
C PHE A 188 -13.42 5.07 -10.46
N PHE A 189 -13.10 4.49 -9.32
CA PHE A 189 -12.01 3.51 -9.22
C PHE A 189 -12.32 2.19 -9.93
N ARG A 190 -13.57 1.77 -10.03
CA ARG A 190 -13.98 0.62 -10.87
C ARG A 190 -13.74 0.90 -12.36
N ILE A 191 -14.09 2.10 -12.83
CA ILE A 191 -13.86 2.53 -14.22
C ILE A 191 -12.35 2.60 -14.48
N LEU A 192 -11.60 3.26 -13.61
CA LEU A 192 -10.13 3.38 -13.72
C LEU A 192 -9.47 2.01 -13.81
N ARG A 193 -9.90 1.04 -12.98
CA ARG A 193 -9.41 -0.32 -13.05
C ARG A 193 -9.72 -0.99 -14.38
N GLY A 194 -10.94 -0.82 -14.89
CA GLY A 194 -11.33 -1.34 -16.20
C GLY A 194 -10.46 -0.80 -17.32
N PHE A 195 -10.23 0.51 -17.37
CA PHE A 195 -9.33 1.14 -18.34
C PHE A 195 -7.88 0.66 -18.17
N SER A 196 -7.37 0.59 -16.96
CA SER A 196 -6.01 0.09 -16.70
C SER A 196 -5.85 -1.36 -17.17
N ALA A 197 -6.86 -2.22 -16.95
CA ALA A 197 -6.84 -3.59 -17.43
C ALA A 197 -6.82 -3.66 -18.97
N LEU A 198 -7.63 -2.84 -19.64
CA LEU A 198 -7.65 -2.77 -21.10
C LEU A 198 -6.31 -2.26 -21.66
N MET A 199 -5.72 -1.24 -21.06
CA MET A 199 -4.40 -0.73 -21.46
C MET A 199 -3.31 -1.80 -21.29
N LEU A 200 -3.27 -2.48 -20.15
CA LEU A 200 -2.29 -3.54 -19.90
C LEU A 200 -2.47 -4.74 -20.83
N TYR A 201 -3.69 -5.00 -21.30
CA TYR A 201 -3.96 -6.06 -22.26
C TYR A 201 -3.59 -5.65 -23.68
N ALA A 202 -3.84 -4.40 -24.07
CA ALA A 202 -3.65 -3.89 -25.44
C ALA A 202 -2.22 -3.37 -25.71
N ALA A 203 -1.56 -2.85 -24.68
CA ALA A 203 -0.24 -2.24 -24.81
C ALA A 203 0.88 -3.29 -24.81
N THR A 204 1.88 -3.09 -25.64
CA THR A 204 3.11 -3.87 -25.58
C THR A 204 3.96 -3.45 -24.36
N PRO A 205 4.84 -4.34 -23.85
CA PRO A 205 5.75 -3.98 -22.76
C PRO A 205 6.58 -2.72 -23.05
N LYS A 206 6.96 -2.49 -24.31
CA LYS A 206 7.72 -1.32 -24.72
C LYS A 206 6.90 -0.04 -24.58
N GLU A 207 5.66 -0.04 -25.07
CA GLU A 207 4.77 1.13 -24.93
C GLU A 207 4.49 1.47 -23.46
N ILE A 208 4.39 0.45 -22.59
CA ILE A 208 4.22 0.68 -21.14
C ILE A 208 5.48 1.31 -20.54
N ILE A 209 6.68 0.83 -20.93
CA ILE A 209 7.95 1.37 -20.43
C ILE A 209 8.14 2.82 -20.90
N ASP A 210 7.79 3.12 -22.15
CA ASP A 210 7.91 4.46 -22.72
C ASP A 210 6.96 5.51 -22.07
N LEU A 211 5.93 5.04 -21.33
CA LEU A 211 5.02 5.90 -20.56
C LEU A 211 5.51 6.22 -19.14
N VAL A 212 6.52 5.47 -18.66
CA VAL A 212 7.08 5.69 -17.31
C VAL A 212 8.17 6.75 -17.43
N PRO A 213 8.09 7.84 -16.67
CA PRO A 213 9.07 8.93 -16.71
C PRO A 213 10.48 8.49 -16.26
#